data_30854bfc77e3281d4231f847f16fa87b
#
_entry.id   30854bfc77e3281d4231f847f16fa87b
#
_cell.length_a   1.000
_cell.length_b   1.000
_cell.length_c   1.000
_cell.angle_alpha   90.00
_cell.angle_beta   90.00
_cell.angle_gamma   90.00
#
_symmetry.space_group_name_H-M   'P 1'
#
loop_
_entity.id
_entity.type
_entity.pdbx_description
1 polymer ?
#
loop_
_entity_poly.entity_id
_entity_poly.type
_entity_poly.pdbx_seq_one_letter_code
_entity_poly.pdbx_strand_id
1 'polypeptide(L)'
;MKAIKSILFLLVAALFVNVAMAETPKKGAKKAVTLAVDTKASKINWLAKKVTGQHEGTINLASGSLVANGMKVTGGEFVIDMKSIVCTDITDAEYNKKFIGHITTGDFFEVEKYPTSTFKITKVEGANITGDLTLHGVTKSVTFPAKVSMVGGKATATASIPVDRTDFGVKYGSKKFFDSIGDKAIDDVFNLNINLVAGK
;
A
#
# COMPACT_ATOMS: atom_id res chain seq x y z
N MET A 1 -25.93 -47.02 -81.76
CA MET A 1 -26.94 -46.05 -81.37
C MET A 1 -26.80 -45.80 -79.88
N LYS A 2 -25.96 -44.93 -79.47
CA LYS A 2 -25.82 -44.52 -78.05
C LYS A 2 -25.71 -43.00 -77.98
N ALA A 3 -26.70 -42.35 -77.36
CA ALA A 3 -26.79 -40.92 -77.20
C ALA A 3 -25.84 -40.48 -76.08
N ILE A 4 -24.97 -39.54 -76.37
CA ILE A 4 -24.06 -38.91 -75.41
C ILE A 4 -24.78 -37.63 -74.89
N LYS A 5 -25.12 -37.61 -73.62
CA LYS A 5 -25.67 -36.43 -72.92
C LYS A 5 -24.50 -35.55 -72.44
N SER A 6 -24.33 -34.39 -73.00
CA SER A 6 -23.41 -33.38 -72.51
C SER A 6 -23.99 -32.70 -71.28
N ILE A 7 -23.31 -32.79 -70.17
CA ILE A 7 -23.63 -32.04 -68.93
C ILE A 7 -22.78 -30.75 -68.95
N LEU A 8 -23.46 -29.62 -69.08
CA LEU A 8 -22.88 -28.29 -68.99
C LEU A 8 -22.67 -27.95 -67.49
N PHE A 9 -21.40 -27.89 -67.08
CA PHE A 9 -21.05 -27.43 -65.72
C PHE A 9 -20.97 -25.93 -65.70
N LEU A 10 -21.94 -25.27 -65.01
CA LEU A 10 -21.93 -23.83 -64.76
C LEU A 10 -21.00 -23.56 -63.58
N LEU A 11 -19.85 -22.94 -63.86
CA LEU A 11 -18.90 -22.53 -62.84
C LEU A 11 -19.39 -21.16 -62.24
N VAL A 12 -20.02 -21.17 -61.07
CA VAL A 12 -20.33 -19.95 -60.32
C VAL A 12 -19.09 -19.55 -59.54
N ALA A 13 -18.36 -18.52 -60.04
CA ALA A 13 -17.29 -17.89 -59.31
C ALA A 13 -17.86 -16.97 -58.21
N ALA A 14 -17.85 -17.45 -56.98
CA ALA A 14 -18.18 -16.62 -55.82
C ALA A 14 -17.02 -15.66 -55.51
N LEU A 15 -17.19 -14.37 -55.82
CA LEU A 15 -16.29 -13.31 -55.39
C LEU A 15 -16.42 -13.15 -53.86
N PHE A 16 -15.47 -13.65 -53.11
CA PHE A 16 -15.34 -13.29 -51.69
C PHE A 16 -14.72 -11.89 -51.60
N VAL A 17 -15.55 -10.87 -51.37
CA VAL A 17 -15.08 -9.55 -51.01
C VAL A 17 -14.61 -9.63 -49.51
N ASN A 18 -13.31 -9.72 -49.32
CA ASN A 18 -12.72 -9.53 -48.00
C ASN A 18 -12.88 -8.05 -47.59
N VAL A 19 -13.90 -7.73 -46.81
CA VAL A 19 -13.99 -6.47 -46.10
C VAL A 19 -12.97 -6.53 -44.98
N ALA A 20 -11.79 -6.00 -45.19
CA ALA A 20 -10.84 -5.74 -44.11
C ALA A 20 -11.48 -4.69 -43.17
N MET A 21 -12.04 -5.15 -42.05
CA MET A 21 -12.42 -4.27 -40.96
C MET A 21 -11.13 -3.60 -40.47
N ALA A 22 -10.96 -2.34 -40.80
CA ALA A 22 -9.90 -1.51 -40.24
C ALA A 22 -10.15 -1.42 -38.73
N GLU A 23 -9.33 -2.13 -37.93
CA GLU A 23 -9.33 -1.96 -36.47
C GLU A 23 -8.96 -0.50 -36.18
N THR A 24 -9.90 0.22 -35.59
CA THR A 24 -9.63 1.58 -35.08
C THR A 24 -8.45 1.49 -34.10
N PRO A 25 -7.39 2.31 -34.23
CA PRO A 25 -6.24 2.27 -33.36
C PRO A 25 -6.72 2.52 -31.93
N LYS A 26 -6.57 1.53 -31.06
CA LYS A 26 -6.77 1.67 -29.62
C LYS A 26 -5.91 2.84 -29.15
N LYS A 27 -6.54 3.92 -28.73
CA LYS A 27 -5.91 5.14 -28.16
C LYS A 27 -4.80 4.67 -27.20
N GLY A 28 -3.54 4.92 -27.58
CA GLY A 28 -2.36 4.31 -26.98
C GLY A 28 -2.43 4.36 -25.44
N ALA A 29 -2.36 3.20 -24.81
CA ALA A 29 -2.29 3.08 -23.37
C ALA A 29 -1.07 3.88 -22.88
N LYS A 30 -1.27 4.90 -22.06
CA LYS A 30 -0.17 5.67 -21.49
C LYS A 30 0.74 4.69 -20.76
N LYS A 31 2.04 4.72 -21.04
CA LYS A 31 3.03 3.85 -20.42
C LYS A 31 3.05 4.11 -18.89
N ALA A 32 3.04 3.06 -18.10
CA ALA A 32 3.18 3.19 -16.65
C ALA A 32 4.53 3.85 -16.32
N VAL A 33 4.51 4.78 -15.37
CA VAL A 33 5.70 5.52 -14.91
C VAL A 33 5.90 5.20 -13.43
N THR A 34 7.14 4.95 -13.04
CA THR A 34 7.52 4.80 -11.63
C THR A 34 8.03 6.14 -11.11
N LEU A 35 7.44 6.62 -10.03
CA LEU A 35 7.79 7.84 -9.32
C LEU A 35 8.50 7.45 -8.02
N ALA A 36 9.75 7.86 -7.85
CA ALA A 36 10.45 7.67 -6.59
C ALA A 36 9.82 8.53 -5.49
N VAL A 37 9.70 7.98 -4.29
CA VAL A 37 9.20 8.72 -3.12
C VAL A 37 10.30 9.66 -2.61
N ASP A 38 9.93 10.90 -2.37
CA ASP A 38 10.76 11.84 -1.62
C ASP A 38 10.59 11.55 -0.12
N THR A 39 11.53 10.80 0.45
CA THR A 39 11.50 10.37 1.85
C THR A 39 11.68 11.54 2.83
N LYS A 40 12.28 12.65 2.40
CA LYS A 40 12.47 13.85 3.24
C LYS A 40 11.21 14.72 3.29
N ALA A 41 10.49 14.82 2.16
CA ALA A 41 9.23 15.55 2.07
C ALA A 41 8.03 14.74 2.59
N SER A 42 8.14 13.41 2.59
CA SER A 42 7.09 12.52 3.11
C SER A 42 7.14 12.43 4.63
N LYS A 43 5.96 12.24 5.26
CA LYS A 43 5.82 12.11 6.71
C LYS A 43 4.90 10.96 7.06
N ILE A 44 5.27 10.19 8.08
CA ILE A 44 4.42 9.19 8.73
C ILE A 44 4.37 9.54 10.21
N ASN A 45 3.18 9.92 10.70
CA ASN A 45 2.92 10.13 12.12
C ASN A 45 2.14 8.94 12.64
N TRP A 46 2.49 8.44 13.81
CA TRP A 46 1.76 7.39 14.50
C TRP A 46 1.05 7.93 15.73
N LEU A 47 -0.10 7.34 16.05
CA LEU A 47 -0.89 7.60 17.25
C LEU A 47 -1.32 6.27 17.86
N ALA A 48 -0.93 6.02 19.09
CA ALA A 48 -1.30 4.84 19.87
C ALA A 48 -1.99 5.25 21.16
N LYS A 49 -2.98 4.47 21.59
CA LYS A 49 -3.80 4.78 22.76
C LYS A 49 -3.73 3.65 23.80
N LYS A 50 -3.97 4.01 25.02
CA LYS A 50 -4.21 3.12 26.15
C LYS A 50 -5.34 3.69 27.01
N VAL A 51 -5.86 2.92 27.95
CA VAL A 51 -6.96 3.37 28.83
C VAL A 51 -6.65 4.71 29.51
N THR A 52 -5.42 4.94 29.92
CA THR A 52 -5.01 6.11 30.71
C THR A 52 -4.39 7.24 29.88
N GLY A 53 -4.39 7.16 28.56
CA GLY A 53 -3.80 8.21 27.70
C GLY A 53 -3.43 7.74 26.33
N GLN A 54 -2.62 8.53 25.64
CA GLN A 54 -2.13 8.25 24.29
C GLN A 54 -0.69 8.71 24.17
N HIS A 55 0.00 8.16 23.18
CA HIS A 55 1.31 8.63 22.73
C HIS A 55 1.32 8.79 21.23
N GLU A 56 2.11 9.72 20.76
CA GLU A 56 2.28 10.01 19.34
C GLU A 56 3.74 10.28 18.97
N GLY A 57 4.02 10.16 17.69
CA GLY A 57 5.35 10.42 17.20
C GLY A 57 5.47 10.22 15.70
N THR A 58 6.70 10.03 15.24
CA THR A 58 6.99 9.85 13.83
C THR A 58 7.83 8.60 13.57
N ILE A 59 7.77 8.13 12.33
CA ILE A 59 8.62 7.08 11.81
C ILE A 59 8.97 7.40 10.35
N ASN A 60 10.17 7.07 9.88
CA ASN A 60 10.65 7.49 8.58
C ASN A 60 10.46 6.41 7.50
N LEU A 61 10.22 6.87 6.26
CA LEU A 61 10.41 6.03 5.09
C LEU A 61 11.89 5.88 4.79
N ALA A 62 12.37 4.64 4.65
CA ALA A 62 13.71 4.34 4.14
C ALA A 62 13.75 4.50 2.61
N SER A 63 12.70 4.04 1.93
CA SER A 63 12.54 4.17 0.47
C SER A 63 11.10 3.96 0.06
N GLY A 64 10.80 4.26 -1.20
CA GLY A 64 9.49 3.94 -1.78
C GLY A 64 9.38 4.34 -3.22
N SER A 65 8.36 3.79 -3.88
CA SER A 65 7.96 4.16 -5.22
C SER A 65 6.46 4.06 -5.40
N LEU A 66 5.91 4.91 -6.28
CA LEU A 66 4.55 4.80 -6.81
C LEU A 66 4.61 4.45 -8.29
N VAL A 67 3.73 3.56 -8.74
CA VAL A 67 3.50 3.27 -10.15
C VAL A 67 2.23 3.96 -10.59
N ALA A 68 2.33 4.79 -11.63
CA ALA A 68 1.20 5.55 -12.17
C ALA A 68 1.01 5.29 -13.66
N ASN A 69 -0.24 5.21 -14.10
CA ASN A 69 -0.64 5.20 -15.49
C ASN A 69 -1.46 6.46 -15.79
N GLY A 70 -0.84 7.44 -16.42
CA GLY A 70 -1.39 8.79 -16.55
C GLY A 70 -1.52 9.46 -15.19
N MET A 71 -2.76 9.81 -14.79
CA MET A 71 -3.06 10.45 -13.50
C MET A 71 -3.53 9.44 -12.43
N LYS A 72 -3.50 8.14 -12.72
CA LYS A 72 -3.98 7.10 -11.80
C LYS A 72 -2.80 6.32 -11.22
N VAL A 73 -2.72 6.24 -9.91
CA VAL A 73 -1.84 5.29 -9.22
C VAL A 73 -2.38 3.88 -9.45
N THR A 74 -1.50 2.96 -9.81
CA THR A 74 -1.82 1.56 -10.08
C THR A 74 -1.04 0.57 -9.23
N GLY A 75 -0.02 1.06 -8.51
CA GLY A 75 0.83 0.24 -7.66
C GLY A 75 1.83 1.10 -6.88
N GLY A 76 2.67 0.45 -6.10
CA GLY A 76 3.73 1.08 -5.34
C GLY A 76 4.29 0.17 -4.27
N GLU A 77 5.48 0.46 -3.82
CA GLU A 77 6.15 -0.26 -2.75
C GLU A 77 6.85 0.74 -1.83
N PHE A 78 6.84 0.46 -0.53
CA PHE A 78 7.37 1.35 0.50
C PHE A 78 8.12 0.52 1.54
N VAL A 79 9.25 1.05 2.00
CA VAL A 79 10.03 0.49 3.09
C VAL A 79 10.10 1.53 4.19
N ILE A 80 9.72 1.14 5.40
CA ILE A 80 9.71 1.95 6.61
C ILE A 80 10.89 1.51 7.49
N ASP A 81 11.67 2.47 7.98
CA ASP A 81 12.76 2.22 8.92
C ASP A 81 12.22 2.13 10.34
N MET A 82 12.08 0.92 10.88
CA MET A 82 11.55 0.69 12.22
C MET A 82 12.47 1.23 13.34
N LYS A 83 13.77 1.42 13.06
CA LYS A 83 14.73 2.00 14.00
C LYS A 83 14.60 3.52 14.11
N SER A 84 13.91 4.15 13.17
CA SER A 84 13.67 5.60 13.16
C SER A 84 12.48 6.05 13.99
N ILE A 85 11.79 5.14 14.68
CA ILE A 85 10.63 5.49 15.49
C ILE A 85 11.02 6.42 16.64
N VAL A 86 10.29 7.53 16.77
CA VAL A 86 10.45 8.49 17.86
C VAL A 86 9.10 8.85 18.46
N CYS A 87 9.08 9.14 19.76
CA CYS A 87 7.92 9.66 20.48
C CYS A 87 8.09 11.17 20.67
N THR A 88 7.07 11.96 20.37
CA THR A 88 7.14 13.41 20.34
C THR A 88 6.34 14.10 21.44
N ASP A 89 5.45 13.39 22.11
CA ASP A 89 4.61 13.93 23.19
C ASP A 89 5.21 13.75 24.59
N ILE A 90 6.14 12.80 24.78
CA ILE A 90 6.83 12.62 26.07
C ILE A 90 8.02 13.59 26.11
N THR A 91 7.91 14.62 26.93
CA THR A 91 8.94 15.67 27.06
C THR A 91 10.08 15.32 28.04
N ASP A 92 9.82 14.46 29.03
CA ASP A 92 10.87 13.94 29.91
C ASP A 92 11.76 12.96 29.17
N ALA A 93 13.06 13.26 29.07
CA ALA A 93 14.01 12.52 28.25
C ALA A 93 14.22 11.09 28.73
N GLU A 94 14.26 10.86 30.05
CA GLU A 94 14.45 9.52 30.61
C GLU A 94 13.22 8.64 30.41
N TYR A 95 12.02 9.23 30.58
CA TYR A 95 10.78 8.50 30.33
C TYR A 95 10.60 8.21 28.83
N ASN A 96 10.91 9.17 27.95
CA ASN A 96 10.89 8.97 26.50
C ASN A 96 11.82 7.83 26.09
N LYS A 97 13.05 7.83 26.58
CA LYS A 97 14.01 6.75 26.33
C LYS A 97 13.53 5.39 26.78
N LYS A 98 12.92 5.31 27.98
CA LYS A 98 12.32 4.07 28.49
C LYS A 98 11.15 3.61 27.63
N PHE A 99 10.29 4.52 27.20
CA PHE A 99 9.16 4.23 26.32
C PHE A 99 9.63 3.69 24.97
N ILE A 100 10.54 4.41 24.27
CA ILE A 100 11.12 3.97 22.99
C ILE A 100 11.83 2.63 23.16
N GLY A 101 12.64 2.47 24.22
CA GLY A 101 13.29 1.19 24.53
C GLY A 101 12.30 0.05 24.62
N HIS A 102 11.15 0.27 25.28
CA HIS A 102 10.11 -0.75 25.43
C HIS A 102 9.44 -1.12 24.08
N ILE A 103 9.01 -0.13 23.30
CA ILE A 103 8.30 -0.43 22.03
C ILE A 103 9.22 -0.97 20.93
N THR A 104 10.53 -0.86 21.08
CA THR A 104 11.52 -1.39 20.13
C THR A 104 12.03 -2.79 20.48
N THR A 105 11.71 -3.32 21.67
CA THR A 105 12.12 -4.67 22.12
C THR A 105 11.14 -5.75 21.67
N GLY A 106 11.41 -7.01 22.10
CA GLY A 106 10.59 -8.19 21.80
C GLY A 106 9.17 -8.15 22.38
N ASP A 107 8.90 -7.27 23.33
CA ASP A 107 7.53 -7.06 23.84
C ASP A 107 6.61 -6.42 22.79
N PHE A 108 7.20 -5.63 21.84
CA PHE A 108 6.46 -4.94 20.79
C PHE A 108 7.01 -5.25 19.41
N PHE A 109 7.85 -4.38 18.84
CA PHE A 109 8.20 -4.47 17.42
C PHE A 109 9.50 -5.20 17.14
N GLU A 110 10.31 -5.53 18.16
CA GLU A 110 11.55 -6.30 18.05
C GLU A 110 12.44 -5.77 16.88
N VAL A 111 12.71 -4.44 16.89
CA VAL A 111 13.27 -3.73 15.72
C VAL A 111 14.68 -4.19 15.35
N GLU A 112 15.42 -4.84 16.25
CA GLU A 112 16.72 -5.44 15.93
C GLU A 112 16.56 -6.66 15.02
N LYS A 113 15.50 -7.42 15.18
CA LYS A 113 15.19 -8.59 14.36
C LYS A 113 14.37 -8.21 13.12
N TYR A 114 13.49 -7.23 13.25
CA TYR A 114 12.62 -6.72 12.18
C TYR A 114 12.89 -5.24 11.93
N PRO A 115 14.06 -4.88 11.37
CA PRO A 115 14.49 -3.47 11.25
C PRO A 115 13.67 -2.68 10.23
N THR A 116 12.87 -3.35 9.40
CA THR A 116 12.02 -2.71 8.40
C THR A 116 10.61 -3.27 8.43
N SER A 117 9.64 -2.40 8.14
CA SER A 117 8.29 -2.77 7.74
C SER A 117 8.10 -2.42 6.26
N THR A 118 7.28 -3.15 5.53
CA THR A 118 7.06 -2.91 4.11
C THR A 118 5.58 -2.85 3.78
N PHE A 119 5.22 -2.03 2.80
CA PHE A 119 3.87 -1.99 2.25
C PHE A 119 3.93 -2.06 0.73
N LYS A 120 3.23 -3.04 0.13
CA LYS A 120 3.13 -3.23 -1.31
C LYS A 120 1.69 -3.09 -1.76
N ILE A 121 1.39 -2.12 -2.60
CA ILE A 121 0.06 -1.94 -3.19
C ILE A 121 -0.24 -3.11 -4.13
N THR A 122 -1.33 -3.83 -3.86
CA THR A 122 -1.81 -4.94 -4.69
C THR A 122 -3.03 -4.56 -5.52
N LYS A 123 -3.81 -3.55 -5.07
CA LYS A 123 -5.04 -3.12 -5.76
C LYS A 123 -5.36 -1.65 -5.45
N VAL A 124 -5.91 -0.96 -6.44
CA VAL A 124 -6.44 0.41 -6.31
C VAL A 124 -7.84 0.45 -6.91
N GLU A 125 -8.84 0.76 -6.09
CA GLU A 125 -10.24 0.86 -6.49
C GLU A 125 -10.86 2.18 -6.01
N GLY A 126 -11.02 3.11 -6.92
CA GLY A 126 -11.47 4.47 -6.57
C GLY A 126 -10.48 5.14 -5.61
N ALA A 127 -10.95 5.49 -4.42
CA ALA A 127 -10.12 6.04 -3.36
C ALA A 127 -9.48 4.96 -2.47
N ASN A 128 -9.89 3.69 -2.59
CA ASN A 128 -9.40 2.62 -1.73
C ASN A 128 -8.10 2.03 -2.28
N ILE A 129 -7.11 1.97 -1.42
CA ILE A 129 -5.83 1.30 -1.64
C ILE A 129 -5.83 0.01 -0.82
N THR A 130 -5.60 -1.12 -1.49
CA THR A 130 -5.35 -2.41 -0.85
C THR A 130 -3.90 -2.79 -1.08
N GLY A 131 -3.25 -3.32 -0.05
CA GLY A 131 -1.87 -3.77 -0.16
C GLY A 131 -1.47 -4.69 0.97
N ASP A 132 -0.34 -5.34 0.78
CA ASP A 132 0.26 -6.24 1.75
C ASP A 132 1.20 -5.44 2.66
N LEU A 133 0.83 -5.34 3.94
CA LEU A 133 1.65 -4.78 5.01
C LEU A 133 2.42 -5.91 5.69
N THR A 134 3.74 -5.80 5.71
CA THR A 134 4.61 -6.67 6.52
C THR A 134 5.10 -5.86 7.71
N LEU A 135 4.76 -6.30 8.92
CA LEU A 135 5.16 -5.70 10.19
C LEU A 135 5.53 -6.83 11.15
N HIS A 136 6.60 -6.68 11.93
CA HIS A 136 7.06 -7.69 12.90
C HIS A 136 7.18 -9.10 12.28
N GLY A 137 7.62 -9.18 11.01
CA GLY A 137 7.79 -10.44 10.27
C GLY A 137 6.50 -11.11 9.78
N VAL A 138 5.32 -10.52 10.01
CA VAL A 138 4.02 -11.03 9.57
C VAL A 138 3.47 -10.16 8.46
N THR A 139 2.92 -10.77 7.41
CA THR A 139 2.29 -10.06 6.29
C THR A 139 0.77 -10.21 6.34
N LYS A 140 0.05 -9.10 6.23
CA LYS A 140 -1.42 -9.04 6.15
C LYS A 140 -1.85 -8.08 5.06
N SER A 141 -2.95 -8.40 4.40
CA SER A 141 -3.60 -7.47 3.47
C SER A 141 -4.40 -6.45 4.26
N VAL A 142 -4.16 -5.16 3.96
CA VAL A 142 -4.89 -4.05 4.57
C VAL A 142 -5.50 -3.18 3.47
N THR A 143 -6.68 -2.60 3.75
CA THR A 143 -7.39 -1.70 2.84
C THR A 143 -7.76 -0.42 3.55
N PHE A 144 -7.46 0.71 2.95
CA PHE A 144 -7.75 2.03 3.50
C PHE A 144 -8.04 3.05 2.40
N PRO A 145 -8.82 4.10 2.69
CA PRO A 145 -9.03 5.21 1.78
C PRO A 145 -7.80 6.12 1.73
N ALA A 146 -7.43 6.58 0.54
CA ALA A 146 -6.37 7.57 0.33
C ALA A 146 -6.84 8.67 -0.63
N LYS A 147 -6.42 9.90 -0.36
CA LYS A 147 -6.57 11.03 -1.29
C LYS A 147 -5.27 11.16 -2.07
N VAL A 148 -5.33 10.95 -3.38
CA VAL A 148 -4.17 11.05 -4.27
C VAL A 148 -4.37 12.18 -5.25
N SER A 149 -3.36 13.04 -5.42
CA SER A 149 -3.30 14.08 -6.44
C SER A 149 -2.05 13.92 -7.29
N MET A 150 -2.20 14.09 -8.60
CA MET A 150 -1.09 14.04 -9.56
C MET A 150 -1.05 15.31 -10.39
N VAL A 151 0.02 16.09 -10.26
CA VAL A 151 0.21 17.36 -10.97
C VAL A 151 1.64 17.44 -11.47
N GLY A 152 1.83 17.70 -12.77
CA GLY A 152 3.16 17.95 -13.36
C GLY A 152 4.18 16.83 -13.16
N GLY A 153 3.74 15.55 -13.07
CA GLY A 153 4.63 14.41 -12.84
C GLY A 153 4.96 14.16 -11.35
N LYS A 154 4.40 14.97 -10.46
CA LYS A 154 4.50 14.83 -9.00
C LYS A 154 3.21 14.23 -8.45
N ALA A 155 3.33 13.23 -7.60
CA ALA A 155 2.22 12.66 -6.85
C ALA A 155 2.28 13.10 -5.39
N THR A 156 1.13 13.45 -4.81
CA THR A 156 0.95 13.60 -3.37
C THR A 156 -0.18 12.70 -2.92
N ALA A 157 -0.02 12.07 -1.77
CA ALA A 157 -1.07 11.23 -1.19
C ALA A 157 -1.19 11.46 0.31
N THR A 158 -2.43 11.43 0.81
CA THR A 158 -2.73 11.43 2.25
C THR A 158 -3.61 10.26 2.60
N ALA A 159 -3.33 9.62 3.72
CA ALA A 159 -4.12 8.52 4.25
C ALA A 159 -4.07 8.48 5.77
N SER A 160 -5.13 7.94 6.39
CA SER A 160 -5.12 7.53 7.79
C SER A 160 -5.41 6.04 7.84
N ILE A 161 -4.47 5.26 8.36
CA ILE A 161 -4.47 3.80 8.31
C ILE A 161 -4.57 3.26 9.73
N PRO A 162 -5.72 2.67 10.13
CA PRO A 162 -5.81 1.92 11.37
C PRO A 162 -5.10 0.57 11.19
N VAL A 163 -4.21 0.22 12.11
CA VAL A 163 -3.46 -1.03 12.11
C VAL A 163 -3.70 -1.75 13.43
N ASP A 164 -4.29 -2.94 13.38
CA ASP A 164 -4.37 -3.82 14.54
C ASP A 164 -3.03 -4.55 14.72
N ARG A 165 -2.26 -4.15 15.75
CA ARG A 165 -0.95 -4.72 16.04
C ARG A 165 -0.99 -6.21 16.37
N THR A 166 -2.12 -6.69 16.87
CA THR A 166 -2.27 -8.09 17.26
C THR A 166 -2.31 -9.04 16.07
N ASP A 167 -2.76 -8.56 14.89
CA ASP A 167 -2.70 -9.29 13.61
C ASP A 167 -1.26 -9.59 13.18
N PHE A 168 -0.30 -8.80 13.67
CA PHE A 168 1.13 -8.93 13.41
C PHE A 168 1.90 -9.56 14.59
N GLY A 169 1.19 -10.19 15.53
CA GLY A 169 1.80 -10.92 16.65
C GLY A 169 2.24 -10.05 17.83
N VAL A 170 2.01 -8.73 17.80
CA VAL A 170 2.33 -7.81 18.92
C VAL A 170 1.19 -7.84 19.93
N LYS A 171 1.32 -8.64 20.99
CA LYS A 171 0.24 -8.95 21.93
C LYS A 171 0.32 -8.21 23.27
N TYR A 172 1.46 -7.61 23.60
CA TYR A 172 1.69 -6.97 24.90
C TYR A 172 0.58 -6.00 25.27
N GLY A 173 0.05 -6.14 26.49
CA GLY A 173 -1.02 -5.27 27.01
C GLY A 173 -2.35 -5.31 26.25
N SER A 174 -2.60 -6.31 25.40
CA SER A 174 -3.87 -6.47 24.68
C SER A 174 -4.91 -7.20 25.52
N LYS A 175 -6.12 -6.64 25.61
CA LYS A 175 -7.27 -7.29 26.25
C LYS A 175 -7.71 -8.58 25.54
N LYS A 176 -7.33 -8.79 24.29
CA LYS A 176 -7.63 -10.04 23.57
C LYS A 176 -6.85 -11.24 24.09
N PHE A 177 -5.70 -11.00 24.73
CA PHE A 177 -4.77 -12.06 25.14
C PHE A 177 -4.52 -12.11 26.65
N PHE A 178 -4.87 -11.05 27.37
CA PHE A 178 -4.62 -10.96 28.79
C PHE A 178 -5.88 -10.50 29.51
N ASP A 179 -6.44 -11.37 30.32
CA ASP A 179 -7.55 -11.04 31.20
C ASP A 179 -7.09 -10.17 32.38
N SER A 180 -7.98 -9.32 32.87
CA SER A 180 -7.77 -8.53 34.10
C SER A 180 -6.60 -7.53 34.08
N ILE A 181 -6.16 -7.05 32.90
CA ILE A 181 -5.09 -6.04 32.80
C ILE A 181 -5.54 -4.62 33.18
N GLY A 182 -6.86 -4.37 33.28
CA GLY A 182 -7.43 -3.10 33.77
C GLY A 182 -6.88 -1.88 32.98
N ASP A 183 -6.43 -0.88 33.75
CA ASP A 183 -5.90 0.38 33.19
C ASP A 183 -4.54 0.26 32.50
N LYS A 184 -3.90 -0.91 32.59
CA LYS A 184 -2.66 -1.20 31.85
C LYS A 184 -2.91 -1.59 30.40
N ALA A 185 -4.19 -1.74 30.01
CA ALA A 185 -4.55 -2.13 28.66
C ALA A 185 -4.13 -1.08 27.63
N ILE A 186 -3.52 -1.58 26.55
CA ILE A 186 -3.12 -0.80 25.39
C ILE A 186 -4.06 -1.18 24.23
N ASP A 187 -4.59 -0.19 23.54
CA ASP A 187 -5.44 -0.43 22.39
C ASP A 187 -4.72 -1.30 21.36
N ASP A 188 -5.45 -2.24 20.78
CA ASP A 188 -4.88 -3.11 19.76
C ASP A 188 -4.64 -2.36 18.46
N VAL A 189 -5.47 -1.34 18.19
CA VAL A 189 -5.36 -0.51 16.97
C VAL A 189 -4.59 0.77 17.26
N PHE A 190 -3.55 1.00 16.46
CA PHE A 190 -2.89 2.30 16.34
C PHE A 190 -3.14 2.89 14.95
N ASN A 191 -3.00 4.20 14.81
CA ASN A 191 -3.25 4.90 13.56
C ASN A 191 -1.94 5.44 12.95
N LEU A 192 -1.79 5.28 11.64
CA LEU A 192 -0.73 5.90 10.86
C LEU A 192 -1.34 7.01 10.00
N ASN A 193 -0.90 8.25 10.19
CA ASN A 193 -1.28 9.39 9.35
C ASN A 193 -0.14 9.70 8.39
N ILE A 194 -0.41 9.52 7.10
CA ILE A 194 0.60 9.57 6.05
C ILE A 194 0.39 10.80 5.18
N ASN A 195 1.49 11.52 4.94
CA ASN A 195 1.64 12.49 3.88
C ASN A 195 2.78 12.04 2.98
N LEU A 196 2.47 11.60 1.78
CA LEU A 196 3.42 11.07 0.81
C LEU A 196 3.65 12.06 -0.33
N VAL A 197 4.90 12.19 -0.74
CA VAL A 197 5.33 12.94 -1.92
C VAL A 197 6.17 12.03 -2.78
N ALA A 198 5.89 11.94 -4.09
CA ALA A 198 6.65 11.14 -5.05
C ALA A 198 6.76 11.87 -6.40
N GLY A 199 7.85 11.61 -7.13
CA GLY A 199 8.20 12.30 -8.38
C GLY A 199 9.04 13.56 -8.13
N LYS A 200 9.41 14.22 -9.23
CA LYS A 200 10.24 15.45 -9.22
C LYS A 200 9.37 16.68 -9.39
#